data_766257e16e0336ff034a420c4ed46837
#
_entry.id   766257e16e0336ff034a420c4ed46837
#
_cell.length_a   1.000
_cell.length_b   1.000
_cell.length_c   1.000
_cell.angle_alpha   90.00
_cell.angle_beta   90.00
_cell.angle_gamma   90.00
#
_symmetry.space_group_name_H-M   'P 1'
#
loop_
_entity.id
_entity.type
_entity.pdbx_description
1 polymer ?
#
loop_
_entity_poly.entity_id
_entity_poly.type
_entity_poly.pdbx_seq_one_letter_code
_entity_poly.pdbx_strand_id
1 'polypeptide(L)'
;RLFPIVLGGGHETTFGHFQGQHNYLKDKGRTPELGIVNFDAHFDLRPYDMGNSSGTMFRQMADVCRAEGTPYHYFPIGIQQHSNTVSLFKKARELGVDYVLAKEIQGSNMESILERMDTFLYHCRDAYITVCTDVFSSAFAPGVSAPQSLGLDPEVVLPLLKHVLR
;
A
#
# COMPACT_ATOMS: atom_id res chain seq x y z
N ARG A 1 -22.54 -9.12 -0.98
CA ARG A 1 -21.38 -8.42 -1.57
C ARG A 1 -20.21 -9.40 -1.57
N LEU A 2 -19.61 -9.68 -2.72
CA LEU A 2 -18.41 -10.51 -2.81
C LEU A 2 -17.19 -9.67 -2.45
N PHE A 3 -16.30 -10.24 -1.62
CA PHE A 3 -15.02 -9.64 -1.26
C PHE A 3 -13.93 -10.53 -1.86
N PRO A 4 -13.28 -10.13 -2.98
CA PRO A 4 -12.24 -10.95 -3.59
C PRO A 4 -10.96 -10.90 -2.75
N ILE A 5 -10.36 -12.06 -2.52
CA ILE A 5 -9.04 -12.19 -1.88
C ILE A 5 -8.12 -12.86 -2.89
N VAL A 6 -7.02 -12.17 -3.24
CA VAL A 6 -5.98 -12.70 -4.12
C VAL A 6 -4.80 -13.13 -3.25
N LEU A 7 -4.45 -14.40 -3.32
CA LEU A 7 -3.22 -14.94 -2.72
C LEU A 7 -2.23 -15.10 -3.86
N GLY A 8 -1.35 -14.11 -3.99
CA GLY A 8 -0.49 -14.03 -5.15
C GLY A 8 0.94 -14.44 -4.89
N GLY A 9 1.75 -14.39 -5.93
CA GLY A 9 3.19 -14.53 -5.90
C GLY A 9 3.87 -13.20 -5.54
N GLY A 10 4.48 -12.51 -6.53
CA GLY A 10 5.08 -11.20 -6.32
C GLY A 10 4.03 -10.09 -6.13
N HIS A 11 4.44 -9.00 -5.50
CA HIS A 11 3.55 -7.89 -5.18
C HIS A 11 3.00 -7.17 -6.44
N GLU A 12 3.61 -7.38 -7.62
CA GLU A 12 3.14 -6.90 -8.92
C GLU A 12 1.71 -7.35 -9.27
N THR A 13 1.21 -8.45 -8.70
CA THR A 13 -0.17 -8.91 -8.87
C THR A 13 -1.19 -7.85 -8.45
N THR A 14 -0.81 -6.97 -7.54
CA THR A 14 -1.58 -5.83 -7.04
C THR A 14 -1.99 -4.89 -8.17
N PHE A 15 -1.12 -4.68 -9.18
CA PHE A 15 -1.43 -3.80 -10.31
C PHE A 15 -2.60 -4.33 -11.15
N GLY A 16 -2.57 -5.62 -11.52
CA GLY A 16 -3.64 -6.23 -12.29
C GLY A 16 -4.97 -6.26 -11.53
N HIS A 17 -4.92 -6.54 -10.21
CA HIS A 17 -6.11 -6.55 -9.37
C HIS A 17 -6.70 -5.13 -9.21
N PHE A 18 -5.84 -4.13 -8.98
CA PHE A 18 -6.25 -2.71 -8.98
C PHE A 18 -6.92 -2.31 -10.30
N GLN A 19 -6.32 -2.62 -11.45
CA GLN A 19 -6.91 -2.32 -12.76
C GLN A 19 -8.27 -2.98 -12.94
N GLY A 20 -8.42 -4.23 -12.49
CA GLY A 20 -9.71 -4.93 -12.52
C GLY A 20 -10.78 -4.21 -11.73
N GLN A 21 -10.49 -3.76 -10.52
CA GLN A 21 -11.43 -3.00 -9.69
C GLN A 21 -11.71 -1.61 -10.27
N HIS A 22 -10.67 -0.92 -10.73
CA HIS A 22 -10.77 0.40 -11.34
C HIS A 22 -11.68 0.36 -12.57
N ASN A 23 -11.47 -0.59 -13.48
CA ASN A 23 -12.31 -0.77 -14.67
C ASN A 23 -13.75 -1.17 -14.30
N TYR A 24 -13.92 -2.08 -13.32
CA TYR A 24 -15.25 -2.46 -12.84
C TYR A 24 -16.05 -1.26 -12.34
N LEU A 25 -15.44 -0.34 -11.61
CA LEU A 25 -16.13 0.87 -11.14
C LEU A 25 -16.54 1.77 -12.31
N LYS A 26 -15.67 1.94 -13.31
CA LYS A 26 -15.98 2.69 -14.53
C LYS A 26 -17.14 2.05 -15.32
N ASP A 27 -17.15 0.74 -15.47
CA ASP A 27 -18.21 -0.01 -16.13
C ASP A 27 -19.57 0.14 -15.42
N LYS A 28 -19.55 0.43 -14.12
CA LYS A 28 -20.73 0.77 -13.31
C LYS A 28 -21.10 2.24 -13.33
N GLY A 29 -20.45 3.05 -14.16
CA GLY A 29 -20.68 4.50 -14.25
C GLY A 29 -20.22 5.27 -13.02
N ARG A 30 -19.29 4.70 -12.23
CA ARG A 30 -18.71 5.34 -11.05
C ARG A 30 -17.32 5.87 -11.37
N THR A 31 -16.99 7.05 -10.83
CA THR A 31 -15.59 7.50 -10.80
C THR A 31 -14.83 6.63 -9.82
N PRO A 32 -13.73 5.98 -10.24
CA PRO A 32 -12.89 5.22 -9.31
C PRO A 32 -12.21 6.17 -8.29
N GLU A 33 -12.51 5.98 -7.02
CA GLU A 33 -11.90 6.69 -5.88
C GLU A 33 -11.41 5.64 -4.88
N LEU A 34 -10.45 4.83 -5.34
CA LEU A 34 -9.88 3.74 -4.55
C LEU A 34 -8.81 4.27 -3.59
N GLY A 35 -9.03 4.11 -2.29
CA GLY A 35 -8.00 4.30 -1.27
C GLY A 35 -7.16 3.04 -1.13
N ILE A 36 -5.89 3.12 -1.51
CA ILE A 36 -4.96 1.99 -1.44
C ILE A 36 -4.27 2.01 -0.09
N VAL A 37 -4.61 1.07 0.78
CA VAL A 37 -3.89 0.82 2.04
C VAL A 37 -2.93 -0.34 1.83
N ASN A 38 -1.63 -0.08 1.94
CA ASN A 38 -0.58 -1.06 1.69
C ASN A 38 0.27 -1.29 2.94
N PHE A 39 0.24 -2.51 3.47
CA PHE A 39 1.17 -2.95 4.51
C PHE A 39 2.44 -3.47 3.87
N ASP A 40 3.55 -2.73 3.98
CA ASP A 40 4.77 -3.00 3.23
C ASP A 40 5.99 -2.33 3.87
N ALA A 41 7.15 -2.96 3.75
CA ALA A 41 8.42 -2.32 4.09
C ALA A 41 8.88 -1.31 3.02
N HIS A 42 8.30 -1.35 1.81
CA HIS A 42 8.72 -0.57 0.64
C HIS A 42 7.60 0.32 0.10
N PHE A 43 7.99 1.42 -0.56
CA PHE A 43 7.03 2.27 -1.26
C PHE A 43 6.55 1.72 -2.60
N ASP A 44 7.34 0.88 -3.25
CA ASP A 44 7.11 0.33 -4.59
C ASP A 44 6.73 1.41 -5.64
N LEU A 45 7.42 2.54 -5.53
CA LEU A 45 7.30 3.74 -6.38
C LEU A 45 8.49 3.91 -7.33
N ARG A 46 9.25 2.83 -7.61
CA ARG A 46 10.40 2.88 -8.52
C ARG A 46 9.99 3.33 -9.92
N PRO A 47 10.89 3.99 -10.68
CA PRO A 47 10.69 4.18 -12.11
C PRO A 47 10.63 2.81 -12.81
N TYR A 48 9.90 2.75 -13.93
CA TYR A 48 9.73 1.50 -14.70
C TYR A 48 10.17 1.65 -16.17
N ASP A 49 11.09 2.57 -16.43
CA ASP A 49 11.69 2.77 -17.76
C ASP A 49 12.43 1.52 -18.26
N MET A 50 12.89 0.69 -17.34
CA MET A 50 13.56 -0.58 -17.61
C MET A 50 12.63 -1.81 -17.50
N GLY A 51 11.33 -1.58 -17.40
CA GLY A 51 10.29 -2.61 -17.26
C GLY A 51 9.58 -2.62 -15.92
N ASN A 52 8.44 -3.30 -15.90
CA ASN A 52 7.59 -3.42 -14.73
C ASN A 52 8.13 -4.46 -13.74
N SER A 53 7.92 -4.24 -12.47
CA SER A 53 8.31 -5.16 -11.39
C SER A 53 7.44 -4.98 -10.16
N SER A 54 7.62 -5.83 -9.13
CA SER A 54 7.00 -5.69 -7.83
C SER A 54 7.34 -4.39 -7.10
N GLY A 55 8.39 -3.68 -7.51
CA GLY A 55 8.78 -2.38 -6.93
C GLY A 55 8.24 -1.16 -7.68
N THR A 56 7.39 -1.33 -8.71
CA THR A 56 6.96 -0.24 -9.61
C THR A 56 5.46 -0.02 -9.67
N MET A 57 4.65 -0.97 -9.15
CA MET A 57 3.22 -1.01 -9.42
C MET A 57 2.45 0.19 -8.87
N PHE A 58 2.79 0.72 -7.71
CA PHE A 58 2.06 1.89 -7.17
C PHE A 58 2.38 3.17 -7.95
N ARG A 59 3.57 3.28 -8.55
CA ARG A 59 3.85 4.35 -9.49
C ARG A 59 3.04 4.21 -10.77
N GLN A 60 2.91 2.99 -11.30
CA GLN A 60 2.06 2.71 -12.47
C GLN A 60 0.59 3.06 -12.18
N MET A 61 0.08 2.72 -10.98
CA MET A 61 -1.28 3.08 -10.57
C MET A 61 -1.47 4.61 -10.52
N ALA A 62 -0.49 5.34 -9.98
CA ALA A 62 -0.51 6.81 -9.97
C ALA A 62 -0.53 7.39 -11.39
N ASP A 63 0.23 6.81 -12.31
CA ASP A 63 0.27 7.24 -13.70
C ASP A 63 -1.05 6.92 -14.45
N VAL A 64 -1.67 5.78 -14.17
CA VAL A 64 -3.02 5.43 -14.68
C VAL A 64 -4.06 6.44 -14.17
N CYS A 65 -4.11 6.69 -12.86
CA CYS A 65 -5.04 7.65 -12.27
C CYS A 65 -4.86 9.04 -12.89
N ARG A 66 -3.62 9.50 -13.04
CA ARG A 66 -3.32 10.80 -13.66
C ARG A 66 -3.76 10.85 -15.13
N ALA A 67 -3.52 9.80 -15.90
CA ALA A 67 -3.89 9.74 -17.31
C ALA A 67 -5.41 9.76 -17.51
N GLU A 68 -6.15 9.18 -16.57
CA GLU A 68 -7.61 9.11 -16.60
C GLU A 68 -8.31 10.25 -15.84
N GLY A 69 -7.55 11.15 -15.21
CA GLY A 69 -8.10 12.25 -14.42
C GLY A 69 -8.86 11.78 -13.16
N THR A 70 -8.51 10.60 -12.63
CA THR A 70 -9.07 10.05 -11.39
C THR A 70 -8.14 10.31 -10.20
N PRO A 71 -8.68 10.42 -8.96
CA PRO A 71 -7.85 10.59 -7.77
C PRO A 71 -6.90 9.40 -7.56
N TYR A 72 -5.69 9.68 -7.09
CA TYR A 72 -4.75 8.68 -6.61
C TYR A 72 -4.60 8.83 -5.10
N HIS A 73 -5.05 7.84 -4.35
CA HIS A 73 -4.95 7.78 -2.90
C HIS A 73 -4.13 6.56 -2.50
N TYR A 74 -2.99 6.79 -1.85
CA TYR A 74 -2.08 5.73 -1.44
C TYR A 74 -1.56 5.98 -0.03
N PHE A 75 -1.71 4.99 0.86
CA PHE A 75 -1.33 5.04 2.26
C PHE A 75 -0.54 3.78 2.65
N PRO A 76 0.79 3.78 2.46
CA PRO A 76 1.64 2.68 2.90
C PRO A 76 1.96 2.75 4.39
N ILE A 77 1.90 1.58 5.04
CA ILE A 77 2.10 1.37 6.48
C ILE A 77 3.21 0.34 6.68
N GLY A 78 4.19 0.68 7.49
CA GLY A 78 5.32 -0.21 7.80
C GLY A 78 6.60 0.11 7.04
N ILE A 79 6.67 1.26 6.41
CA ILE A 79 7.82 1.68 5.58
C ILE A 79 9.12 1.65 6.39
N GLN A 80 10.09 0.87 5.90
CA GLN A 80 11.42 0.79 6.45
C GLN A 80 12.33 1.89 5.86
N GLN A 81 12.80 2.79 6.71
CA GLN A 81 13.61 3.92 6.25
C GLN A 81 14.91 3.48 5.57
N HIS A 82 15.53 2.41 6.03
CA HIS A 82 16.77 1.89 5.47
C HIS A 82 16.59 1.05 4.20
N SER A 83 15.38 0.58 3.92
CA SER A 83 15.05 -0.24 2.72
C SER A 83 14.51 0.60 1.56
N ASN A 84 14.42 1.91 1.73
CA ASN A 84 13.93 2.82 0.70
C ASN A 84 14.95 3.94 0.44
N THR A 85 15.22 4.18 -0.84
CA THR A 85 16.14 5.25 -1.25
C THR A 85 15.53 6.63 -1.03
N VAL A 86 16.37 7.66 -0.93
CA VAL A 86 15.94 9.07 -0.83
C VAL A 86 15.02 9.46 -1.99
N SER A 87 15.27 8.92 -3.18
CA SER A 87 14.44 9.20 -4.37
C SER A 87 13.01 8.67 -4.23
N LEU A 88 12.80 7.55 -3.53
CA LEU A 88 11.45 7.01 -3.25
C LEU A 88 10.69 7.89 -2.26
N PHE A 89 11.34 8.37 -1.20
CA PHE A 89 10.73 9.36 -0.29
C PHE A 89 10.37 10.67 -1.01
N LYS A 90 11.25 11.12 -1.93
CA LYS A 90 10.94 12.28 -2.77
C LYS A 90 9.73 12.01 -3.66
N LYS A 91 9.67 10.85 -4.31
CA LYS A 91 8.55 10.45 -5.16
C LYS A 91 7.24 10.35 -4.38
N ALA A 92 7.24 9.75 -3.19
CA ALA A 92 6.08 9.70 -2.32
C ALA A 92 5.55 11.10 -2.00
N ARG A 93 6.43 12.04 -1.67
CA ARG A 93 6.08 13.45 -1.42
C ARG A 93 5.51 14.14 -2.66
N GLU A 94 6.11 13.94 -3.84
CA GLU A 94 5.63 14.49 -5.12
C GLU A 94 4.21 14.00 -5.46
N LEU A 95 3.87 12.77 -5.05
CA LEU A 95 2.55 12.18 -5.26
C LEU A 95 1.55 12.49 -4.13
N GLY A 96 1.96 13.26 -3.12
CA GLY A 96 1.10 13.57 -1.97
C GLY A 96 0.81 12.36 -1.07
N VAL A 97 1.67 11.33 -1.09
CA VAL A 97 1.51 10.10 -0.31
C VAL A 97 1.82 10.39 1.15
N ASP A 98 0.84 10.17 2.03
CA ASP A 98 1.07 10.05 3.48
C ASP A 98 1.43 8.59 3.81
N TYR A 99 2.34 8.37 4.77
CA TYR A 99 2.85 7.04 5.08
C TYR A 99 3.25 6.90 6.55
N VAL A 100 3.23 5.68 7.04
CA VAL A 100 3.65 5.34 8.40
C VAL A 100 4.96 4.55 8.35
N LEU A 101 6.01 5.07 9.02
CA LEU A 101 7.26 4.34 9.15
C LEU A 101 7.11 3.18 10.15
N ALA A 102 7.78 2.06 9.90
CA ALA A 102 7.75 0.91 10.80
C ALA A 102 8.14 1.28 12.24
N LYS A 103 9.13 2.16 12.42
CA LYS A 103 9.57 2.64 13.74
C LYS A 103 8.53 3.47 14.49
N GLU A 104 7.52 4.02 13.79
CA GLU A 104 6.42 4.78 14.41
C GLU A 104 5.34 3.86 14.96
N ILE A 105 5.30 2.60 14.50
CA ILE A 105 4.27 1.64 14.89
C ILE A 105 4.65 1.02 16.25
N GLN A 106 4.31 1.73 17.30
CA GLN A 106 4.52 1.33 18.68
C GLN A 106 3.21 1.49 19.44
N GLY A 107 3.04 0.76 20.53
CA GLY A 107 1.80 0.78 21.32
C GLY A 107 1.33 2.19 21.72
N SER A 108 2.27 3.09 22.05
CA SER A 108 1.97 4.49 22.41
C SER A 108 1.43 5.34 21.25
N ASN A 109 1.68 4.95 20.01
CA ASN A 109 1.33 5.72 18.81
C ASN A 109 0.17 5.10 18.02
N MET A 110 -0.35 3.96 18.47
CA MET A 110 -1.36 3.20 17.73
C MET A 110 -2.62 4.04 17.47
N GLU A 111 -3.11 4.77 18.46
CA GLU A 111 -4.31 5.62 18.33
C GLU A 111 -4.13 6.68 17.24
N SER A 112 -2.99 7.39 17.26
CA SER A 112 -2.69 8.39 16.23
C SER A 112 -2.58 7.79 14.82
N ILE A 113 -2.07 6.57 14.69
CA ILE A 113 -2.00 5.87 13.40
C ILE A 113 -3.41 5.51 12.91
N LEU A 114 -4.29 5.03 13.79
CA LEU A 114 -5.68 4.75 13.47
C LEU A 114 -6.43 6.01 13.02
N GLU A 115 -6.23 7.13 13.70
CA GLU A 115 -6.82 8.44 13.30
C GLU A 115 -6.34 8.88 11.90
N ARG A 116 -5.06 8.67 11.58
CA ARG A 116 -4.53 8.96 10.24
C ARG A 116 -5.14 8.05 9.18
N MET A 117 -5.33 6.76 9.50
CA MET A 117 -6.02 5.81 8.61
C MET A 117 -7.47 6.23 8.37
N ASP A 118 -8.19 6.61 9.42
CA ASP A 118 -9.58 7.07 9.30
C ASP A 118 -9.68 8.35 8.46
N THR A 119 -8.77 9.29 8.68
CA THR A 119 -8.68 10.52 7.87
C THR A 119 -8.44 10.19 6.40
N PHE A 120 -7.53 9.27 6.11
CA PHE A 120 -7.25 8.82 4.75
C PHE A 120 -8.49 8.17 4.12
N LEU A 121 -9.12 7.22 4.81
CA LEU A 121 -10.27 6.48 4.32
C LEU A 121 -11.51 7.36 4.11
N TYR A 122 -11.65 8.42 4.90
CA TYR A 122 -12.75 9.39 4.76
C TYR A 122 -12.79 10.03 3.37
N HIS A 123 -11.65 10.19 2.72
CA HIS A 123 -11.53 10.75 1.37
C HIS A 123 -11.68 9.72 0.24
N CYS A 124 -11.97 8.46 0.57
CA CYS A 124 -12.06 7.37 -0.38
C CYS A 124 -13.46 6.75 -0.37
N ARG A 125 -13.97 6.36 -1.53
CA ARG A 125 -15.27 5.68 -1.63
C ARG A 125 -15.19 4.18 -1.47
N ASP A 126 -14.09 3.61 -1.90
CA ASP A 126 -13.81 2.18 -1.83
C ASP A 126 -12.37 2.00 -1.37
N ALA A 127 -12.11 1.01 -0.50
CA ALA A 127 -10.77 0.68 -0.05
C ALA A 127 -10.22 -0.52 -0.82
N TYR A 128 -8.97 -0.42 -1.24
CA TYR A 128 -8.16 -1.50 -1.77
C TYR A 128 -7.04 -1.81 -0.78
N ILE A 129 -7.05 -3.02 -0.23
CA ILE A 129 -6.09 -3.42 0.80
C ILE A 129 -5.11 -4.42 0.22
N THR A 130 -3.83 -4.20 0.45
CA THR A 130 -2.77 -5.13 0.08
C THR A 130 -1.77 -5.30 1.21
N VAL A 131 -1.21 -6.50 1.31
CA VAL A 131 -0.23 -6.86 2.34
C VAL A 131 0.95 -7.54 1.66
N CYS A 132 2.08 -6.85 1.58
CA CYS A 132 3.36 -7.46 1.27
C CYS A 132 3.89 -8.17 2.51
N THR A 133 4.23 -9.44 2.39
CA THR A 133 4.71 -10.21 3.54
C THR A 133 6.07 -9.76 4.06
N ASP A 134 6.81 -8.94 3.30
CA ASP A 134 8.06 -8.35 3.76
C ASP A 134 7.89 -7.19 4.76
N VAL A 135 6.63 -6.74 5.02
CA VAL A 135 6.34 -5.85 6.15
C VAL A 135 6.68 -6.51 7.49
N PHE A 136 6.56 -7.84 7.55
CA PHE A 136 6.87 -8.61 8.75
C PHE A 136 8.37 -8.82 8.94
N SER A 137 8.77 -8.97 10.20
CA SER A 137 10.13 -9.38 10.53
C SER A 137 10.48 -10.71 9.85
N SER A 138 11.74 -10.85 9.44
CA SER A 138 12.29 -12.09 8.90
C SER A 138 12.18 -13.30 9.86
N ALA A 139 11.91 -13.06 11.14
CA ALA A 139 11.56 -14.11 12.09
C ALA A 139 10.22 -14.77 11.78
N PHE A 140 9.27 -14.03 11.20
CA PHE A 140 7.92 -14.49 10.83
C PHE A 140 7.79 -14.78 9.33
N ALA A 141 8.45 -13.98 8.49
CA ALA A 141 8.39 -14.09 7.04
C ALA A 141 9.79 -14.18 6.40
N PRO A 142 10.53 -15.30 6.59
CA PRO A 142 11.88 -15.45 6.06
C PRO A 142 11.93 -15.68 4.55
N GLY A 143 10.85 -16.14 3.93
CA GLY A 143 10.77 -16.57 2.52
C GLY A 143 10.41 -15.47 1.53
N VAL A 144 10.59 -14.20 1.89
CA VAL A 144 10.33 -13.05 1.01
C VAL A 144 11.59 -12.63 0.25
N SER A 145 11.43 -11.90 -0.86
CA SER A 145 12.56 -11.44 -1.68
C SER A 145 13.43 -10.39 -0.99
N ALA A 146 12.86 -9.62 -0.05
CA ALA A 146 13.56 -8.57 0.70
C ALA A 146 13.29 -8.70 2.22
N PRO A 147 13.88 -9.71 2.91
CA PRO A 147 13.63 -9.95 4.32
C PRO A 147 14.00 -8.76 5.20
N GLN A 148 13.13 -8.39 6.14
CA GLN A 148 13.34 -7.27 7.05
C GLN A 148 13.70 -7.75 8.45
N SER A 149 14.95 -7.53 8.89
CA SER A 149 15.36 -7.87 10.25
C SER A 149 14.63 -7.04 11.31
N LEU A 150 14.27 -5.80 10.97
CA LEU A 150 13.52 -4.87 11.81
C LEU A 150 12.06 -4.73 11.32
N GLY A 151 11.52 -5.77 10.68
CA GLY A 151 10.12 -5.83 10.25
C GLY A 151 9.16 -5.87 11.44
N LEU A 152 7.89 -5.70 11.15
CA LEU A 152 6.84 -5.65 12.16
C LEU A 152 6.47 -7.06 12.67
N ASP A 153 5.97 -7.10 13.89
CA ASP A 153 5.32 -8.29 14.44
C ASP A 153 3.89 -8.39 13.90
N PRO A 154 3.41 -9.59 13.53
CA PRO A 154 2.02 -9.80 13.13
C PRO A 154 1.00 -9.32 14.17
N GLU A 155 1.31 -9.42 15.47
CA GLU A 155 0.42 -8.94 16.53
C GLU A 155 0.19 -7.43 16.47
N VAL A 156 1.12 -6.68 15.90
CA VAL A 156 1.03 -5.23 15.74
C VAL A 156 0.29 -4.87 14.44
N VAL A 157 0.49 -5.64 13.36
CA VAL A 157 -0.15 -5.39 12.06
C VAL A 157 -1.62 -5.78 12.05
N LEU A 158 -1.99 -6.89 12.72
CA LEU A 158 -3.35 -7.41 12.73
C LEU A 158 -4.41 -6.43 13.26
N PRO A 159 -4.19 -5.64 14.32
CA PRO A 159 -5.13 -4.61 14.76
C PRO A 159 -5.37 -3.54 13.68
N LEU A 160 -4.32 -3.09 13.00
CA LEU A 160 -4.41 -2.10 11.92
C LEU A 160 -5.19 -2.66 10.72
N LEU A 161 -4.88 -3.91 10.33
CA LEU A 161 -5.60 -4.59 9.25
C LEU A 161 -7.08 -4.80 9.60
N LYS A 162 -7.39 -5.21 10.84
CA LYS A 162 -8.77 -5.34 11.30
C LYS A 162 -9.50 -4.01 11.32
N HIS A 163 -8.82 -2.91 11.59
CA HIS A 163 -9.42 -1.58 11.60
C HIS A 163 -9.91 -1.19 10.20
N VAL A 164 -9.08 -1.36 9.18
CA VAL A 164 -9.43 -1.01 7.79
C VAL A 164 -10.49 -1.92 7.17
N LEU A 165 -10.74 -3.09 7.75
CA LEU A 165 -11.75 -4.05 7.30
C LEU A 165 -13.15 -3.82 7.91
N ARG A 166 -13.29 -2.87 8.82
CA ARG A 166 -14.58 -2.54 9.47
C ARG A 166 -15.40 -1.55 8.65
#